data_906cd91fe67ead6199d8143d72d1d7af
#
_entry.id   906cd91fe67ead6199d8143d72d1d7af
#
_cell.length_a   1.000
_cell.length_b   1.000
_cell.length_c   1.000
_cell.angle_alpha   90.00
_cell.angle_beta   90.00
_cell.angle_gamma   90.00
#
_symmetry.space_group_name_H-M   'P 1'
#
loop_
_entity.id
_entity.type
_entity.pdbx_description
1 polymer ?
#
loop_
_entity_poly.entity_id
_entity_poly.type
_entity_poly.pdbx_seq_one_letter_code
_entity_poly.pdbx_strand_id
1 'polypeptide(L)'
;METSINKYDPLKRIISFDDFDRGFCGWGQLVGNYEQSLDSMNPNYQQHTHPQLSNLSHWDSGSHGSWDGTYALKIQTRPITGSRNVSVKRLTFRKASRIRLEFYFTFKPEATELLLSETDVRSVGFLFDLQDPQESGNRVMPHIRFLNAENGEHVQKWQFKRKAPEVTPVGTDGKTITHDHLASEDWEDLPNGHQKLCYNEIPTKVNWHYLRFDFDLASMHMKEMQCNDRVFDLSQIESMK
;
A
#
# COMPACT_ATOMS: atom_id res chain seq x y z
N MET A 1 35.83 -5.30 -0.27
CA MET A 1 34.80 -4.69 -1.14
C MET A 1 33.52 -5.42 -0.79
N GLU A 2 32.86 -4.97 0.25
CA GLU A 2 31.55 -5.50 0.59
C GLU A 2 30.53 -4.86 -0.36
N THR A 3 30.26 -5.55 -1.42
CA THR A 3 29.01 -5.31 -2.12
C THR A 3 27.92 -5.88 -1.24
N SER A 4 27.54 -5.12 -0.23
CA SER A 4 26.38 -5.50 0.52
C SER A 4 25.18 -5.40 -0.41
N ILE A 5 24.71 -6.52 -0.84
CA ILE A 5 23.40 -6.62 -1.44
C ILE A 5 22.41 -6.49 -0.26
N ASN A 6 22.37 -5.31 0.34
CA ASN A 6 21.55 -5.03 1.52
C ASN A 6 20.07 -5.36 1.27
N LYS A 7 19.68 -5.34 0.02
CA LYS A 7 18.38 -5.73 -0.47
C LYS A 7 17.97 -7.17 -0.08
N TYR A 8 18.98 -8.04 0.07
CA TYR A 8 18.78 -9.46 0.35
C TYR A 8 19.49 -9.93 1.62
N ASP A 9 19.80 -9.00 2.52
CA ASP A 9 20.39 -9.37 3.81
C ASP A 9 19.49 -10.40 4.49
N PRO A 10 20.04 -11.53 4.92
CA PRO A 10 19.26 -12.57 5.52
C PRO A 10 18.60 -12.09 6.81
N LEU A 11 17.29 -12.27 6.89
CA LEU A 11 16.51 -11.95 8.08
C LEU A 11 16.75 -13.04 9.13
N LYS A 12 16.96 -12.64 10.37
CA LYS A 12 17.12 -13.58 11.49
C LYS A 12 15.87 -14.44 11.70
N ARG A 13 14.70 -13.92 11.34
CA ARG A 13 13.43 -14.59 11.44
C ARG A 13 12.45 -14.02 10.43
N ILE A 14 11.85 -14.89 9.66
CA ILE A 14 10.72 -14.57 8.79
C ILE A 14 9.43 -14.70 9.62
N ILE A 15 8.64 -13.63 9.65
CA ILE A 15 7.34 -13.60 10.33
C ILE A 15 6.23 -14.01 9.35
N SER A 16 6.29 -13.53 8.11
CA SER A 16 5.36 -13.85 7.04
C SER A 16 6.08 -13.85 5.71
N PHE A 17 5.68 -14.73 4.83
CA PHE A 17 6.12 -14.80 3.45
C PHE A 17 4.92 -15.12 2.57
N ASP A 18 4.66 -14.28 1.58
CA ASP A 18 3.51 -14.40 0.70
C ASP A 18 3.98 -14.38 -0.76
N ASP A 19 3.95 -15.54 -1.39
CA ASP A 19 4.17 -15.70 -2.83
C ASP A 19 2.85 -15.75 -3.63
N PHE A 20 1.73 -15.83 -2.92
CA PHE A 20 0.37 -15.95 -3.46
C PHE A 20 0.08 -17.21 -4.27
N ASP A 21 1.02 -18.10 -4.45
CA ASP A 21 0.80 -19.37 -5.17
C ASP A 21 -0.16 -20.31 -4.44
N ARG A 22 -0.36 -20.07 -3.14
CA ARG A 22 -1.32 -20.79 -2.30
C ARG A 22 -2.62 -20.02 -2.06
N GLY A 23 -2.88 -18.98 -2.85
CA GLY A 23 -4.05 -18.13 -2.71
C GLY A 23 -3.74 -16.79 -2.03
N PHE A 24 -4.72 -16.21 -1.35
CA PHE A 24 -4.61 -14.87 -0.79
C PHE A 24 -3.71 -14.74 0.44
N CYS A 25 -3.19 -15.78 1.00
CA CYS A 25 -2.24 -15.79 2.12
C CYS A 25 -2.71 -14.93 3.32
N GLY A 26 -4.00 -14.82 3.55
CA GLY A 26 -4.61 -14.00 4.62
C GLY A 26 -4.85 -12.53 4.26
N TRP A 27 -4.58 -12.14 3.04
CA TRP A 27 -5.01 -10.85 2.52
C TRP A 27 -6.51 -10.85 2.22
N GLY A 28 -7.17 -9.77 2.55
CA GLY A 28 -8.59 -9.59 2.31
C GLY A 28 -8.93 -8.15 1.96
N GLN A 29 -10.17 -7.92 1.61
CA GLN A 29 -10.70 -6.58 1.42
C GLN A 29 -10.77 -5.85 2.77
N LEU A 30 -10.50 -4.56 2.75
CA LEU A 30 -10.82 -3.71 3.89
C LEU A 30 -12.34 -3.59 3.99
N VAL A 31 -12.88 -4.18 5.04
CA VAL A 31 -14.30 -4.10 5.38
C VAL A 31 -14.41 -3.33 6.69
N GLY A 32 -15.34 -2.40 6.76
CA GLY A 32 -15.65 -1.70 7.99
C GLY A 32 -16.04 -2.70 9.10
N ASN A 33 -15.62 -2.45 10.31
CA ASN A 33 -15.85 -3.38 11.43
C ASN A 33 -17.20 -3.16 12.13
N TYR A 34 -17.95 -2.16 11.69
CA TYR A 34 -19.01 -1.56 12.52
C TYR A 34 -20.37 -1.54 11.86
N GLU A 35 -20.39 -1.91 10.60
CA GLU A 35 -21.60 -1.83 9.79
C GLU A 35 -22.39 -3.12 9.89
N GLN A 36 -23.68 -2.97 10.00
CA GLN A 36 -24.60 -4.10 10.00
C GLN A 36 -24.77 -4.71 8.61
N SER A 37 -24.44 -3.96 7.57
CA SER A 37 -24.43 -4.42 6.19
C SER A 37 -23.36 -3.68 5.36
N LEU A 38 -22.96 -4.27 4.25
CA LEU A 38 -22.03 -3.63 3.31
C LEU A 38 -22.60 -2.34 2.72
N ASP A 39 -23.92 -2.21 2.64
CA ASP A 39 -24.60 -1.03 2.11
C ASP A 39 -24.50 0.18 3.04
N SER A 40 -24.28 -0.04 4.33
CA SER A 40 -24.09 1.03 5.32
C SER A 40 -22.65 1.53 5.39
N MET A 41 -21.73 0.91 4.68
CA MET A 41 -20.35 1.38 4.59
C MET A 41 -20.30 2.73 3.89
N ASN A 42 -19.26 3.51 4.26
CA ASN A 42 -18.97 4.77 3.58
C ASN A 42 -19.09 4.61 2.05
N PRO A 43 -19.82 5.50 1.36
CA PRO A 43 -20.00 5.42 -0.10
C PRO A 43 -18.73 5.20 -0.89
N ASN A 44 -17.58 5.66 -0.38
CA ASN A 44 -16.28 5.40 -0.97
C ASN A 44 -15.89 3.91 -0.99
N TYR A 45 -16.43 3.10 -0.10
CA TYR A 45 -16.17 1.66 -0.05
C TYR A 45 -17.10 0.85 -0.94
N GLN A 46 -18.28 1.34 -1.26
CA GLN A 46 -19.20 0.67 -2.20
C GLN A 46 -18.59 0.53 -3.60
N GLN A 47 -17.56 1.29 -3.89
CA GLN A 47 -16.85 1.30 -5.16
C GLN A 47 -15.62 0.38 -5.16
N HIS A 48 -15.31 -0.27 -4.04
CA HIS A 48 -14.18 -1.16 -3.94
C HIS A 48 -14.45 -2.46 -4.67
N THR A 49 -13.47 -2.92 -5.38
CA THR A 49 -13.43 -4.28 -5.91
C THR A 49 -12.72 -5.19 -4.91
N HIS A 50 -13.07 -6.46 -4.91
CA HIS A 50 -12.34 -7.43 -4.11
C HIS A 50 -10.91 -7.58 -4.61
N PRO A 51 -9.92 -7.83 -3.73
CA PRO A 51 -8.60 -8.29 -4.14
C PRO A 51 -8.74 -9.56 -4.98
N GLN A 52 -7.87 -9.69 -5.96
CA GLN A 52 -7.82 -10.82 -6.87
C GLN A 52 -6.40 -11.37 -6.91
N LEU A 53 -6.23 -12.57 -7.38
CA LEU A 53 -4.94 -13.07 -7.81
C LEU A 53 -4.71 -12.60 -9.27
N SER A 54 -3.48 -12.29 -9.59
CA SER A 54 -3.11 -12.01 -10.98
C SER A 54 -3.37 -13.26 -11.82
N ASN A 55 -3.97 -13.06 -12.97
CA ASN A 55 -4.28 -14.14 -13.91
C ASN A 55 -3.86 -13.74 -15.33
N LEU A 56 -2.67 -13.16 -15.46
CA LEU A 56 -2.14 -12.96 -16.79
C LEU A 56 -2.10 -14.34 -17.46
N SER A 57 -2.85 -14.48 -18.55
CA SER A 57 -2.95 -15.75 -19.23
C SER A 57 -1.58 -16.11 -19.80
N HIS A 58 -1.23 -17.39 -19.78
CA HIS A 58 0.02 -17.82 -20.38
C HIS A 58 0.06 -17.68 -21.92
N TRP A 59 -1.01 -17.21 -22.51
CA TRP A 59 -1.05 -16.80 -23.91
C TRP A 59 -0.34 -15.45 -24.12
N ASP A 60 -0.24 -14.64 -23.08
CA ASP A 60 0.51 -13.40 -23.10
C ASP A 60 1.99 -13.73 -22.92
N SER A 61 2.60 -14.24 -23.96
CA SER A 61 4.00 -14.65 -23.94
C SER A 61 4.90 -13.52 -23.46
N GLY A 62 5.60 -13.74 -22.36
CA GLY A 62 6.59 -12.82 -21.80
C GLY A 62 6.08 -11.87 -20.71
N SER A 63 4.83 -12.01 -20.26
CA SER A 63 4.38 -11.34 -19.03
C SER A 63 4.28 -12.35 -17.90
N HIS A 64 4.85 -11.98 -16.76
CA HIS A 64 4.68 -12.74 -15.54
C HIS A 64 3.67 -12.02 -14.66
N GLY A 65 2.64 -12.74 -14.21
CA GLY A 65 1.64 -12.24 -13.28
C GLY A 65 2.18 -11.99 -11.89
N SER A 66 3.45 -12.33 -11.64
CA SER A 66 4.12 -12.16 -10.36
C SER A 66 5.61 -11.83 -10.56
N TRP A 67 6.25 -11.39 -9.48
CA TRP A 67 7.70 -11.26 -9.42
C TRP A 67 8.39 -12.61 -9.29
N ASP A 68 7.82 -13.49 -8.46
CA ASP A 68 8.29 -14.84 -8.20
C ASP A 68 7.06 -15.75 -8.07
N GLY A 69 7.14 -16.96 -8.58
CA GLY A 69 6.00 -17.87 -8.65
C GLY A 69 5.00 -17.54 -9.77
N THR A 70 3.75 -17.94 -9.57
CA THR A 70 2.69 -17.89 -10.59
C THR A 70 1.77 -16.68 -10.42
N TYR A 71 1.47 -16.31 -9.17
CA TYR A 71 0.47 -15.31 -8.86
C TYR A 71 1.04 -14.16 -8.04
N ALA A 72 0.41 -13.00 -8.17
CA ALA A 72 0.58 -11.85 -7.29
C ALA A 72 -0.78 -11.38 -6.80
N LEU A 73 -0.80 -10.62 -5.70
CA LEU A 73 -2.01 -9.94 -5.27
C LEU A 73 -2.34 -8.80 -6.24
N LYS A 74 -3.51 -8.87 -6.86
CA LYS A 74 -4.04 -7.85 -7.75
C LYS A 74 -5.06 -7.00 -7.04
N ILE A 75 -4.83 -5.69 -6.99
CA ILE A 75 -5.73 -4.70 -6.43
C ILE A 75 -6.16 -3.79 -7.59
N GLN A 76 -7.43 -3.86 -7.97
CA GLN A 76 -7.96 -3.16 -9.13
C GLN A 76 -9.02 -2.14 -8.69
N THR A 77 -8.93 -0.92 -9.18
CA THR A 77 -9.96 0.10 -9.02
C THR A 77 -10.94 0.08 -10.19
N ARG A 78 -12.08 0.72 -10.04
CA ARG A 78 -13.02 0.97 -11.14
C ARG A 78 -12.54 2.18 -11.97
N PRO A 79 -12.90 2.27 -13.26
CA PRO A 79 -12.51 3.38 -14.13
C PRO A 79 -13.38 4.62 -13.90
N ILE A 80 -13.48 5.05 -12.65
CA ILE A 80 -14.21 6.26 -12.25
C ILE A 80 -13.37 7.09 -11.30
N THR A 81 -13.49 8.39 -11.40
CA THR A 81 -12.75 9.32 -10.55
C THR A 81 -13.00 9.05 -9.07
N GLY A 82 -11.91 9.01 -8.29
CA GLY A 82 -11.98 8.77 -6.85
C GLY A 82 -12.13 7.31 -6.44
N SER A 83 -12.19 6.37 -7.39
CA SER A 83 -12.24 4.94 -7.06
C SER A 83 -10.99 4.50 -6.31
N ARG A 84 -11.20 3.69 -5.29
CA ARG A 84 -10.15 3.12 -4.44
C ARG A 84 -10.35 1.63 -4.27
N ASN A 85 -9.28 0.92 -4.04
CA ASN A 85 -9.31 -0.46 -3.58
C ASN A 85 -8.24 -0.64 -2.52
N VAL A 86 -8.58 -1.28 -1.43
CA VAL A 86 -7.67 -1.51 -0.31
C VAL A 86 -7.70 -2.99 0.04
N SER A 87 -6.53 -3.59 0.03
CA SER A 87 -6.32 -4.93 0.56
C SER A 87 -5.59 -4.85 1.89
N VAL A 88 -5.99 -5.67 2.85
CA VAL A 88 -5.46 -5.68 4.21
C VAL A 88 -5.04 -7.07 4.63
N LYS A 89 -3.92 -7.14 5.34
CA LYS A 89 -3.48 -8.35 6.05
C LYS A 89 -3.22 -8.01 7.50
N ARG A 90 -3.73 -8.86 8.41
CA ARG A 90 -3.46 -8.74 9.85
C ARG A 90 -2.36 -9.71 10.24
N LEU A 91 -1.38 -9.20 10.96
CA LEU A 91 -0.31 -9.99 11.54
C LEU A 91 -0.35 -9.81 13.06
N THR A 92 -0.40 -10.92 13.80
CA THR A 92 -0.31 -10.88 15.26
C THR A 92 1.14 -11.10 15.67
N PHE A 93 1.87 -10.02 15.82
CA PHE A 93 3.25 -10.03 16.28
C PHE A 93 3.40 -9.09 17.49
N ARG A 94 3.79 -9.63 18.63
CA ARG A 94 3.76 -8.92 19.92
C ARG A 94 5.13 -8.62 20.52
N LYS A 95 6.17 -8.77 19.76
CA LYS A 95 7.52 -8.51 20.25
C LYS A 95 7.99 -7.13 19.79
N ALA A 96 8.29 -6.25 20.75
CA ALA A 96 8.96 -4.99 20.45
C ALA A 96 10.36 -5.28 19.88
N SER A 97 10.55 -5.04 18.60
CA SER A 97 11.80 -5.29 17.89
C SER A 97 11.83 -4.49 16.59
N ARG A 98 12.98 -4.44 15.97
CA ARG A 98 13.04 -3.95 14.60
C ARG A 98 12.45 -5.00 13.66
N ILE A 99 11.59 -4.55 12.76
CA ILE A 99 11.04 -5.38 11.71
C ILE A 99 11.32 -4.73 10.35
N ARG A 100 11.43 -5.57 9.35
CA ARG A 100 11.57 -5.18 7.95
C ARG A 100 10.43 -5.79 7.16
N LEU A 101 9.81 -4.98 6.34
CA LEU A 101 8.84 -5.40 5.36
C LEU A 101 9.44 -5.17 3.97
N GLU A 102 9.45 -6.21 3.16
CA GLU A 102 9.97 -6.16 1.79
C GLU A 102 8.93 -6.73 0.85
N PHE A 103 8.71 -6.06 -0.27
CA PHE A 103 7.84 -6.56 -1.31
C PHE A 103 8.16 -5.93 -2.68
N TYR A 104 7.65 -6.56 -3.70
CA TYR A 104 7.65 -6.02 -5.05
C TYR A 104 6.23 -5.59 -5.40
N PHE A 105 6.12 -4.44 -6.04
CA PHE A 105 4.86 -3.96 -6.55
C PHE A 105 5.00 -3.40 -7.96
N THR A 106 3.91 -3.36 -8.64
CA THR A 106 3.76 -2.68 -9.93
C THR A 106 2.41 -2.02 -9.98
N PHE A 107 2.25 -1.06 -10.85
CA PHE A 107 0.96 -0.45 -11.16
C PHE A 107 0.85 -0.22 -12.65
N LYS A 108 -0.38 -0.28 -13.15
CA LYS A 108 -0.65 -0.16 -14.58
C LYS A 108 -2.09 0.29 -14.81
N PRO A 109 -2.34 1.23 -15.73
CA PRO A 109 -3.67 1.52 -16.21
C PRO A 109 -4.19 0.38 -17.09
N GLU A 110 -5.50 0.24 -17.22
CA GLU A 110 -6.10 -0.59 -18.27
C GLU A 110 -6.18 0.23 -19.56
N ALA A 111 -5.17 0.05 -20.39
CA ALA A 111 -5.02 0.83 -21.62
C ALA A 111 -5.69 0.20 -22.85
N THR A 112 -6.07 -1.07 -22.77
CA THR A 112 -6.54 -1.82 -23.95
C THR A 112 -8.03 -1.64 -24.19
N GLU A 113 -8.85 -1.96 -23.20
CA GLU A 113 -10.31 -1.90 -23.32
C GLU A 113 -10.87 -0.56 -22.84
N LEU A 114 -10.27 0.02 -21.79
CA LEU A 114 -10.74 1.24 -21.18
C LEU A 114 -9.99 2.49 -21.67
N LEU A 115 -8.96 2.33 -22.47
CA LEU A 115 -8.14 3.41 -23.05
C LEU A 115 -7.58 4.37 -21.99
N LEU A 116 -7.31 3.86 -20.79
CA LEU A 116 -6.72 4.66 -19.70
C LEU A 116 -5.23 4.87 -19.95
N SER A 117 -4.77 6.05 -19.56
CA SER A 117 -3.36 6.44 -19.61
C SER A 117 -2.66 6.24 -18.27
N GLU A 118 -1.35 6.38 -18.24
CA GLU A 118 -0.59 6.29 -16.99
C GLU A 118 -0.96 7.39 -15.98
N THR A 119 -1.46 8.53 -16.44
CA THR A 119 -1.90 9.62 -15.56
C THR A 119 -3.28 9.38 -14.95
N ASP A 120 -4.00 8.35 -15.38
CA ASP A 120 -5.25 7.90 -14.75
C ASP A 120 -4.99 7.05 -13.49
N VAL A 121 -3.79 6.55 -13.29
CA VAL A 121 -3.36 5.95 -12.03
C VAL A 121 -2.85 7.05 -11.11
N ARG A 122 -3.67 7.50 -10.16
CA ARG A 122 -3.31 8.62 -9.29
C ARG A 122 -2.19 8.25 -8.31
N SER A 123 -2.37 7.19 -7.54
CA SER A 123 -1.41 6.84 -6.50
C SER A 123 -1.47 5.38 -6.07
N VAL A 124 -0.36 4.92 -5.51
CA VAL A 124 -0.25 3.66 -4.79
C VAL A 124 0.14 3.97 -3.34
N GLY A 125 -0.65 3.50 -2.39
CA GLY A 125 -0.47 3.80 -0.97
C GLY A 125 -0.19 2.57 -0.12
N PHE A 126 0.53 2.79 0.97
CA PHE A 126 0.94 1.78 1.95
C PHE A 126 0.63 2.31 3.35
N LEU A 127 -0.31 1.66 4.00
CA LEU A 127 -0.75 2.01 5.34
C LEU A 127 -0.40 0.89 6.31
N PHE A 128 0.23 1.25 7.40
CA PHE A 128 0.55 0.35 8.50
C PHE A 128 -0.25 0.75 9.73
N ASP A 129 -0.84 -0.21 10.39
CA ASP A 129 -1.61 -0.02 11.62
C ASP A 129 -0.87 -0.74 12.74
N LEU A 130 -0.15 0.02 13.55
CA LEU A 130 0.66 -0.47 14.65
C LEU A 130 -0.03 -0.15 15.97
N GLN A 131 -0.25 -1.18 16.78
CA GLN A 131 -0.87 -1.04 18.10
C GLN A 131 0.11 -1.46 19.17
N ASP A 132 0.27 -0.63 20.21
CA ASP A 132 1.09 -0.96 21.35
C ASP A 132 0.36 -1.98 22.23
N PRO A 133 0.93 -3.15 22.48
CA PRO A 133 0.31 -4.15 23.34
C PRO A 133 0.39 -3.80 24.83
N GLN A 134 1.24 -2.85 25.23
CA GLN A 134 1.46 -2.48 26.62
C GLN A 134 0.63 -1.27 27.06
N GLU A 135 0.42 -0.33 26.14
CA GLU A 135 -0.39 0.85 26.36
C GLU A 135 -1.68 0.75 25.54
N SER A 136 -2.74 0.36 26.19
CA SER A 136 -4.08 0.31 25.60
C SER A 136 -4.46 1.69 25.07
N GLY A 137 -4.56 1.81 23.75
CA GLY A 137 -4.90 3.06 23.07
C GLY A 137 -3.75 3.75 22.35
N ASN A 138 -2.50 3.36 22.56
CA ASN A 138 -1.40 3.86 21.77
C ASN A 138 -1.39 3.15 20.41
N ARG A 139 -1.76 3.89 19.37
CA ARG A 139 -1.86 3.41 18.00
C ARG A 139 -1.20 4.41 17.08
N VAL A 140 -0.36 3.95 16.19
CA VAL A 140 0.25 4.79 15.16
C VAL A 140 -0.01 4.18 13.79
N MET A 141 -0.27 5.03 12.81
CA MET A 141 -0.63 4.61 11.47
C MET A 141 0.29 5.28 10.45
N PRO A 142 1.54 4.81 10.30
CA PRO A 142 2.41 5.28 9.23
C PRO A 142 1.73 5.09 7.87
N HIS A 143 1.57 6.18 7.13
CA HIS A 143 0.91 6.14 5.84
C HIS A 143 1.76 6.87 4.80
N ILE A 144 2.23 6.13 3.81
CA ILE A 144 3.06 6.62 2.71
C ILE A 144 2.37 6.30 1.40
N ARG A 145 2.49 7.20 0.42
CA ARG A 145 2.06 6.92 -0.95
C ARG A 145 3.09 7.38 -1.97
N PHE A 146 3.11 6.71 -3.08
CA PHE A 146 3.66 7.20 -4.32
C PHE A 146 2.54 7.92 -5.08
N LEU A 147 2.62 9.25 -5.19
CA LEU A 147 1.72 10.03 -6.02
C LEU A 147 2.28 10.04 -7.45
N ASN A 148 1.66 9.26 -8.31
CA ASN A 148 2.07 9.15 -9.71
C ASN A 148 1.59 10.33 -10.54
N ALA A 149 0.31 10.68 -10.44
CA ALA A 149 -0.30 11.72 -11.25
C ALA A 149 -1.37 12.48 -10.48
N GLU A 150 -1.58 13.73 -10.89
CA GLU A 150 -2.65 14.58 -10.40
C GLU A 150 -3.12 15.53 -11.51
N ASN A 151 -4.43 15.66 -11.66
CA ASN A 151 -5.06 16.49 -12.69
C ASN A 151 -4.59 16.17 -14.13
N GLY A 152 -4.33 14.90 -14.41
CA GLY A 152 -3.89 14.43 -15.73
C GLY A 152 -2.39 14.66 -16.03
N GLU A 153 -1.62 15.10 -15.05
CA GLU A 153 -0.19 15.35 -15.19
C GLU A 153 0.62 14.46 -14.24
N HIS A 154 1.83 14.07 -14.67
CA HIS A 154 2.76 13.34 -13.83
C HIS A 154 3.29 14.19 -12.70
N VAL A 155 3.24 13.66 -11.48
CA VAL A 155 3.82 14.24 -10.28
C VAL A 155 5.04 13.45 -9.80
N GLN A 156 4.91 12.14 -9.73
CA GLN A 156 5.98 11.16 -9.50
C GLN A 156 6.81 11.44 -8.25
N LYS A 157 6.14 11.51 -7.09
CA LYS A 157 6.79 11.76 -5.81
C LYS A 157 6.20 10.92 -4.68
N TRP A 158 7.03 10.68 -3.66
CA TRP A 158 6.61 10.08 -2.41
C TRP A 158 6.06 11.11 -1.45
N GLN A 159 4.99 10.76 -0.77
CA GLN A 159 4.31 11.59 0.23
C GLN A 159 3.99 10.76 1.47
N PHE A 160 3.82 11.43 2.60
CA PHE A 160 3.38 10.82 3.85
C PHE A 160 2.24 11.62 4.49
N LYS A 161 1.49 10.99 5.40
CA LYS A 161 0.52 11.67 6.25
C LYS A 161 1.06 11.82 7.66
N ARG A 162 1.06 13.04 8.17
CA ARG A 162 1.46 13.35 9.55
C ARG A 162 0.28 13.32 10.51
N LYS A 163 -0.90 13.69 10.06
CA LYS A 163 -2.11 13.78 10.87
C LYS A 163 -3.17 12.84 10.33
N ALA A 164 -3.87 12.16 11.25
CA ALA A 164 -5.21 11.70 10.94
C ALA A 164 -6.13 12.91 11.03
N PRO A 165 -7.03 13.15 10.06
CA PRO A 165 -8.15 14.04 10.30
C PRO A 165 -8.90 13.55 11.53
N GLU A 166 -9.50 14.46 12.30
CA GLU A 166 -10.34 14.08 13.44
C GLU A 166 -11.44 13.15 12.95
N VAL A 167 -11.52 11.98 13.57
CA VAL A 167 -12.62 11.06 13.30
C VAL A 167 -13.88 11.73 13.82
N THR A 168 -14.67 12.27 12.94
CA THR A 168 -16.00 12.74 13.30
C THR A 168 -16.92 11.52 13.35
N PRO A 169 -17.29 11.03 14.55
CA PRO A 169 -18.27 9.96 14.64
C PRO A 169 -19.57 10.47 14.03
N VAL A 170 -19.97 9.90 12.94
CA VAL A 170 -21.24 10.24 12.30
C VAL A 170 -22.34 9.52 13.05
N GLY A 171 -23.06 10.29 13.83
CA GLY A 171 -24.30 9.90 14.45
C GLY A 171 -24.18 9.08 15.73
N THR A 172 -25.03 9.41 16.70
CA THR A 172 -25.24 8.64 17.93
C THR A 172 -25.87 7.26 17.69
N ASP A 173 -26.22 6.99 16.48
CA ASP A 173 -26.76 5.72 16.03
C ASP A 173 -25.69 4.78 15.47
N GLY A 174 -24.44 5.17 15.58
CA GLY A 174 -23.27 4.32 15.32
C GLY A 174 -23.00 4.04 13.84
N LYS A 175 -23.42 4.91 12.94
CA LYS A 175 -23.64 4.40 11.60
C LYS A 175 -22.70 4.77 10.50
N THR A 176 -21.78 5.67 10.67
CA THR A 176 -20.77 5.89 9.62
C THR A 176 -19.45 6.21 10.24
N ILE A 177 -18.53 5.27 10.26
CA ILE A 177 -17.13 5.54 10.59
C ILE A 177 -16.44 5.90 9.28
N THR A 178 -16.05 7.17 9.20
CA THR A 178 -15.21 7.63 8.10
C THR A 178 -13.78 7.21 8.39
N HIS A 179 -13.19 6.44 7.48
CA HIS A 179 -11.76 6.15 7.55
C HIS A 179 -10.98 7.34 7.00
N ASP A 180 -10.82 8.36 7.82
CA ASP A 180 -10.18 9.62 7.44
C ASP A 180 -8.71 9.46 7.04
N HIS A 181 -8.04 8.39 7.49
CA HIS A 181 -6.71 8.05 7.04
C HIS A 181 -6.63 7.73 5.53
N LEU A 182 -7.77 7.42 4.89
CA LEU A 182 -7.88 7.26 3.44
C LEU A 182 -8.29 8.55 2.73
N ALA A 183 -8.54 9.64 3.47
CA ALA A 183 -8.88 10.93 2.87
C ALA A 183 -7.80 11.41 1.89
N SER A 184 -8.22 12.17 0.90
CA SER A 184 -7.33 12.69 -0.14
C SER A 184 -6.44 13.83 0.33
N GLU A 185 -6.77 14.45 1.45
CA GLU A 185 -6.13 15.63 2.03
C GLU A 185 -4.97 15.25 2.97
N ASP A 186 -4.26 16.28 3.45
CA ASP A 186 -3.21 16.20 4.47
C ASP A 186 -2.00 15.33 4.12
N TRP A 187 -1.66 15.30 2.84
CA TRP A 187 -0.44 14.69 2.38
C TRP A 187 0.69 15.71 2.31
N GLU A 188 1.84 15.36 2.87
CA GLU A 188 3.07 16.14 2.81
C GLU A 188 4.10 15.43 1.94
N ASP A 189 4.91 16.21 1.22
CA ASP A 189 5.97 15.64 0.38
C ASP A 189 7.12 15.12 1.23
N LEU A 190 7.62 13.93 0.91
CA LEU A 190 8.89 13.47 1.48
C LEU A 190 10.03 14.37 1.00
N PRO A 191 10.96 14.74 1.88
CA PRO A 191 12.20 15.42 1.46
C PRO A 191 12.89 14.60 0.36
N ASN A 192 13.22 15.28 -0.73
CA ASN A 192 13.79 14.62 -1.93
C ASN A 192 12.95 13.45 -2.47
N GLY A 193 11.64 13.48 -2.25
CA GLY A 193 10.72 12.38 -2.56
C GLY A 193 10.45 12.16 -4.05
N HIS A 194 10.90 13.02 -4.94
CA HIS A 194 10.68 12.84 -6.38
C HIS A 194 11.42 11.58 -6.88
N GLN A 195 10.69 10.66 -7.48
CA GLN A 195 11.24 9.45 -8.08
C GLN A 195 10.38 9.02 -9.25
N LYS A 196 10.98 8.81 -10.40
CA LYS A 196 10.28 8.27 -11.56
C LYS A 196 10.15 6.75 -11.39
N LEU A 197 8.92 6.27 -11.27
CA LEU A 197 8.60 4.84 -11.35
C LEU A 197 7.89 4.60 -12.69
N CYS A 198 8.49 3.77 -13.52
CA CYS A 198 7.94 3.47 -14.83
C CYS A 198 6.95 2.32 -14.75
N TYR A 199 5.85 2.40 -15.46
CA TYR A 199 5.11 1.22 -15.87
C TYR A 199 5.54 0.79 -17.29
N ASN A 200 5.16 -0.40 -17.72
CA ASN A 200 5.47 -0.84 -19.06
C ASN A 200 4.28 -0.53 -19.99
N GLU A 201 4.54 0.17 -21.07
CA GLU A 201 3.53 0.55 -22.06
C GLU A 201 2.96 -0.66 -22.81
N ILE A 202 3.73 -1.75 -22.90
CA ILE A 202 3.27 -2.98 -23.53
C ILE A 202 2.21 -3.63 -22.64
N PRO A 203 0.98 -3.88 -23.15
CA PRO A 203 -0.13 -4.38 -22.33
C PRO A 203 0.18 -5.66 -21.54
N THR A 204 1.00 -6.53 -22.09
CA THR A 204 1.35 -7.83 -21.51
C THR A 204 2.55 -7.80 -20.57
N LYS A 205 3.20 -6.66 -20.37
CA LYS A 205 4.38 -6.53 -19.51
C LYS A 205 4.12 -5.61 -18.32
N VAL A 206 4.83 -5.87 -17.26
CA VAL A 206 4.83 -5.03 -16.05
C VAL A 206 6.26 -4.76 -15.60
N ASN A 207 6.47 -3.58 -15.01
CA ASN A 207 7.72 -3.23 -14.36
C ASN A 207 7.56 -3.38 -12.86
N TRP A 208 8.33 -4.27 -12.28
CA TRP A 208 8.32 -4.50 -10.85
C TRP A 208 9.26 -3.55 -10.13
N HIS A 209 8.78 -2.97 -9.05
CA HIS A 209 9.52 -2.09 -8.16
C HIS A 209 9.73 -2.77 -6.81
N TYR A 210 10.96 -2.79 -6.36
CA TYR A 210 11.28 -3.22 -5.00
C TYR A 210 10.92 -2.12 -4.01
N LEU A 211 10.26 -2.49 -2.90
CA LEU A 211 9.96 -1.59 -1.81
C LEU A 211 10.27 -2.25 -0.48
N ARG A 212 10.93 -1.51 0.41
CA ARG A 212 11.29 -1.92 1.75
C ARG A 212 10.92 -0.85 2.75
N PHE A 213 10.38 -1.27 3.88
CA PHE A 213 10.17 -0.43 5.04
C PHE A 213 10.85 -1.05 6.26
N ASP A 214 11.60 -0.26 6.99
CA ASP A 214 12.21 -0.63 8.26
C ASP A 214 11.51 0.11 9.42
N PHE A 215 10.99 -0.65 10.37
CA PHE A 215 10.29 -0.17 11.54
C PHE A 215 11.03 -0.53 12.82
N ASP A 216 10.93 0.34 13.81
CA ASP A 216 11.26 0.04 15.19
C ASP A 216 9.96 0.00 16.00
N LEU A 217 9.50 -1.21 16.33
CA LEU A 217 8.26 -1.41 17.09
C LEU A 217 8.39 -1.01 18.56
N ALA A 218 9.61 -0.87 19.09
CA ALA A 218 9.78 -0.39 20.46
C ALA A 218 9.47 1.10 20.57
N SER A 219 9.77 1.87 19.53
CA SER A 219 9.45 3.29 19.45
C SER A 219 8.21 3.58 18.61
N MET A 220 7.60 2.56 17.99
CA MET A 220 6.47 2.69 17.07
C MET A 220 6.78 3.62 15.87
N HIS A 221 8.04 3.68 15.47
CA HIS A 221 8.53 4.57 14.42
C HIS A 221 8.96 3.83 13.17
N MET A 222 8.62 4.40 12.02
CA MET A 222 9.25 4.05 10.75
C MET A 222 10.61 4.74 10.66
N LYS A 223 11.64 3.98 10.33
CA LYS A 223 13.02 4.48 10.30
C LYS A 223 13.49 4.79 8.89
N GLU A 224 13.17 3.93 7.96
CA GLU A 224 13.71 4.01 6.60
C GLU A 224 12.74 3.38 5.61
N MET A 225 12.71 3.94 4.41
CA MET A 225 12.08 3.35 3.24
C MET A 225 13.12 3.25 2.12
N GLN A 226 13.09 2.16 1.37
CA GLN A 226 13.84 2.04 0.12
C GLN A 226 12.87 1.72 -1.01
N CYS A 227 13.00 2.43 -2.13
CA CYS A 227 12.34 2.06 -3.36
C CYS A 227 13.37 1.95 -4.49
N ASN A 228 13.51 0.77 -5.04
CA ASN A 228 14.57 0.41 -5.99
C ASN A 228 15.96 0.77 -5.44
N ASP A 229 16.66 1.69 -6.09
CA ASP A 229 17.99 2.17 -5.73
C ASP A 229 17.99 3.37 -4.75
N ARG A 230 16.81 3.93 -4.44
CA ARG A 230 16.68 5.10 -3.57
C ARG A 230 16.30 4.75 -2.15
N VAL A 231 17.01 5.34 -1.21
CA VAL A 231 16.75 5.20 0.23
C VAL A 231 16.32 6.55 0.79
N PHE A 232 15.28 6.53 1.62
CA PHE A 232 14.70 7.69 2.28
C PHE A 232 14.78 7.50 3.80
N ASP A 233 15.39 8.45 4.49
CA ASP A 233 15.39 8.50 5.94
C ASP A 233 14.03 9.01 6.42
N LEU A 234 13.33 8.21 7.20
CA LEU A 234 12.02 8.51 7.76
C LEU A 234 12.08 8.73 9.28
N SER A 235 13.28 8.71 9.86
CA SER A 235 13.47 8.76 11.33
C SER A 235 12.96 10.05 11.97
N GLN A 236 12.84 11.13 11.20
CA GLN A 236 12.35 12.43 11.64
C GLN A 236 10.86 12.67 11.30
N ILE A 237 10.21 11.70 10.67
CA ILE A 237 8.81 11.81 10.27
C ILE A 237 7.94 11.22 11.37
N GLU A 238 7.13 12.07 11.98
CA GLU A 238 6.13 11.61 12.92
C GLU A 238 5.02 10.86 12.18
N SER A 239 4.70 9.69 12.69
CA SER A 239 3.58 8.91 12.18
C SER A 239 2.26 9.47 12.71
N MET A 240 1.24 9.30 11.90
CA MET A 240 -0.15 9.58 12.25
C MET A 240 -0.55 8.78 13.50
N LYS A 241 -1.16 9.43 14.47
CA LYS A 241 -1.66 8.84 15.74
C LYS A 241 -3.16 8.69 15.69
#